data_e72459b9316e507cb30564dd521dad20
#
_entry.id   e72459b9316e507cb30564dd521dad20
#
_cell.length_a   1.000
_cell.length_b   1.000
_cell.length_c   1.000
_cell.angle_alpha   90.00
_cell.angle_beta   90.00
_cell.angle_gamma   90.00
#
_symmetry.space_group_name_H-M   'P 1'
#
loop_
_entity.id
_entity.type
_entity.pdbx_description
1 polymer ?
#
loop_
_entity_poly.entity_id
_entity_poly.type
_entity_poly.pdbx_seq_one_letter_code
_entity_poly.pdbx_strand_id
1 'polypeptide(L)'
;MSLTEREWSFINEIILNIHSAEDNVKMRQTFFDLLQMMIHFDHASFYLYENDRSTKPVGVGLTREELESYCREEDMDPFKPLRKLFSDPTHTVVRVRDYTLKNDMEDDEYYHRLWEPKGIRYSLFAGIGYDGQALGSLSLYRTASGEDFSDKEIEIMNILKAHLNIFLWKDKQSRNRCPDTGGASLYSVKKRYSLTDRETEVIELWSRGSTDDEICEILSISRNTLKKHISNIFGKLEINSRVELLKVLPQGTYGK
;
A
#
# COMPACT_ATOMS: atom_id res chain seq x y z
N MET A 1 17.30 -24.86 0.75
CA MET A 1 16.35 -25.80 1.41
C MET A 1 15.04 -25.73 0.66
N SER A 2 14.38 -26.85 0.37
CA SER A 2 13.06 -26.82 -0.30
C SER A 2 11.97 -26.51 0.72
N LEU A 3 11.01 -25.66 0.33
CA LEU A 3 9.79 -25.39 1.10
C LEU A 3 8.91 -26.65 1.11
N THR A 4 8.26 -26.94 2.23
CA THR A 4 7.31 -28.05 2.38
C THR A 4 5.97 -27.68 1.73
N GLU A 5 5.13 -28.69 1.44
CA GLU A 5 3.77 -28.46 0.93
C GLU A 5 2.91 -27.60 1.86
N ARG A 6 3.08 -27.74 3.17
CA ARG A 6 2.37 -26.94 4.16
C ARG A 6 2.80 -25.47 4.10
N GLU A 7 4.10 -25.20 3.93
CA GLU A 7 4.61 -23.83 3.79
C GLU A 7 4.14 -23.19 2.49
N TRP A 8 4.15 -23.95 1.40
CA TRP A 8 3.58 -23.48 0.12
C TRP A 8 2.09 -23.17 0.22
N SER A 9 1.31 -24.02 0.90
CA SER A 9 -0.12 -23.76 1.14
C SER A 9 -0.32 -22.44 1.89
N PHE A 10 0.49 -22.19 2.92
CA PHE A 10 0.38 -20.97 3.73
C PHE A 10 0.86 -19.72 2.98
N ILE A 11 1.93 -19.81 2.19
CA ILE A 11 2.38 -18.75 1.28
C ILE A 11 1.26 -18.36 0.32
N ASN A 12 0.58 -19.34 -0.28
CA ASN A 12 -0.55 -19.10 -1.17
C ASN A 12 -1.72 -18.39 -0.45
N GLU A 13 -1.99 -18.71 0.80
CA GLU A 13 -2.98 -18.01 1.61
C GLU A 13 -2.62 -16.53 1.80
N ILE A 14 -1.35 -16.24 2.14
CA ILE A 14 -0.86 -14.86 2.24
C ILE A 14 -1.01 -14.13 0.90
N ILE A 15 -0.62 -14.78 -0.21
CA ILE A 15 -0.74 -14.20 -1.56
C ILE A 15 -2.19 -13.86 -1.90
N LEU A 16 -3.12 -14.76 -1.61
CA LEU A 16 -4.55 -14.52 -1.82
C LEU A 16 -5.02 -13.31 -1.01
N ASN A 17 -4.61 -13.21 0.26
CA ASN A 17 -4.95 -12.06 1.10
C ASN A 17 -4.38 -10.75 0.56
N ILE A 18 -3.12 -10.74 0.06
CA ILE A 18 -2.54 -9.55 -0.58
C ILE A 18 -3.41 -9.09 -1.75
N HIS A 19 -3.81 -10.00 -2.64
CA HIS A 19 -4.51 -9.64 -3.88
C HIS A 19 -6.02 -9.43 -3.72
N SER A 20 -6.64 -9.92 -2.64
CA SER A 20 -8.06 -9.72 -2.33
C SER A 20 -8.32 -8.50 -1.44
N ALA A 21 -7.28 -7.85 -0.93
CA ALA A 21 -7.44 -6.70 -0.05
C ALA A 21 -8.04 -5.49 -0.79
N GLU A 22 -8.99 -4.82 -0.15
CA GLU A 22 -9.67 -3.64 -0.71
C GLU A 22 -8.80 -2.38 -0.61
N ASP A 23 -7.95 -2.28 0.41
CA ASP A 23 -7.05 -1.16 0.63
C ASP A 23 -5.68 -1.61 1.15
N ASN A 24 -4.66 -0.76 0.96
CA ASN A 24 -3.30 -1.12 1.34
C ASN A 24 -3.00 -1.04 2.84
N VAL A 25 -3.78 -0.31 3.64
CA VAL A 25 -3.55 -0.26 5.09
C VAL A 25 -3.96 -1.60 5.69
N LYS A 26 -5.17 -2.06 5.37
CA LYS A 26 -5.69 -3.35 5.80
C LYS A 26 -4.83 -4.50 5.27
N MET A 27 -4.41 -4.41 3.99
CA MET A 27 -3.52 -5.40 3.38
C MET A 27 -2.24 -5.55 4.20
N ARG A 28 -1.54 -4.45 4.53
CA ARG A 28 -0.27 -4.49 5.26
C ARG A 28 -0.43 -4.99 6.70
N GLN A 29 -1.54 -4.66 7.36
CA GLN A 29 -1.87 -5.18 8.69
C GLN A 29 -2.07 -6.70 8.65
N THR A 30 -3.00 -7.18 7.81
CA THR A 30 -3.28 -8.62 7.66
C THR A 30 -2.03 -9.39 7.18
N PHE A 31 -1.21 -8.77 6.33
CA PHE A 31 0.06 -9.37 5.91
C PHE A 31 0.97 -9.68 7.11
N PHE A 32 1.14 -8.76 8.04
CA PHE A 32 1.95 -9.00 9.24
C PHE A 32 1.34 -10.07 10.13
N ASP A 33 0.01 -10.03 10.34
CA ASP A 33 -0.69 -11.03 11.17
C ASP A 33 -0.47 -12.46 10.64
N LEU A 34 -0.59 -12.64 9.33
CA LEU A 34 -0.34 -13.93 8.68
C LEU A 34 1.15 -14.29 8.67
N LEU A 35 2.02 -13.33 8.39
CA LEU A 35 3.47 -13.56 8.30
C LEU A 35 4.04 -14.05 9.63
N GLN A 36 3.57 -13.56 10.79
CA GLN A 36 4.00 -14.00 12.12
C GLN A 36 3.74 -15.50 12.36
N MET A 37 2.82 -16.11 11.64
CA MET A 37 2.58 -17.55 11.71
C MET A 37 3.64 -18.39 11.00
N MET A 38 4.47 -17.77 10.16
CA MET A 38 5.56 -18.43 9.40
C MET A 38 6.95 -17.97 9.81
N ILE A 39 7.11 -16.68 10.03
CA ILE A 39 8.38 -16.03 10.33
C ILE A 39 8.24 -15.32 11.67
N HIS A 40 9.00 -15.75 12.65
CA HIS A 40 9.03 -15.07 13.94
C HIS A 40 9.71 -13.70 13.80
N PHE A 41 9.13 -12.66 14.38
CA PHE A 41 9.75 -11.35 14.59
C PHE A 41 9.10 -10.66 15.80
N ASP A 42 9.89 -9.86 16.52
CA ASP A 42 9.42 -9.12 17.68
C ASP A 42 8.80 -7.78 17.28
N HIS A 43 9.38 -7.13 16.28
CA HIS A 43 8.89 -5.86 15.74
C HIS A 43 8.90 -5.92 14.21
N ALA A 44 8.02 -5.10 13.61
CA ALA A 44 8.01 -4.90 12.16
C ALA A 44 7.55 -3.49 11.80
N SER A 45 8.01 -3.01 10.65
CA SER A 45 7.56 -1.75 10.08
C SER A 45 7.36 -1.87 8.57
N PHE A 46 6.33 -1.20 8.06
CA PHE A 46 6.04 -1.11 6.64
C PHE A 46 5.69 0.33 6.30
N TYR A 47 6.54 0.98 5.52
CA TYR A 47 6.37 2.35 5.05
C TYR A 47 6.03 2.35 3.56
N LEU A 48 5.19 3.29 3.14
CA LEU A 48 5.03 3.65 1.73
C LEU A 48 5.90 4.87 1.42
N TYR A 49 6.30 5.04 0.16
CA TYR A 49 7.05 6.21 -0.27
C TYR A 49 6.19 7.16 -1.11
N GLU A 50 6.14 8.41 -0.67
CA GLU A 50 5.53 9.52 -1.39
C GLU A 50 6.57 10.65 -1.47
N ASN A 51 6.92 11.10 -2.68
CA ASN A 51 7.95 12.12 -2.91
C ASN A 51 9.29 11.80 -2.22
N ASP A 52 9.75 10.56 -2.32
CA ASP A 52 10.97 10.04 -1.68
C ASP A 52 10.94 10.07 -0.13
N ARG A 53 9.78 10.29 0.48
CA ARG A 53 9.60 10.27 1.93
C ARG A 53 8.78 9.07 2.39
N SER A 54 9.15 8.53 3.54
CA SER A 54 8.40 7.48 4.23
C SER A 54 7.09 8.04 4.79
N THR A 55 6.00 7.38 4.45
CA THR A 55 4.65 7.81 4.84
C THR A 55 3.79 6.60 5.22
N LYS A 56 2.62 6.90 5.81
CA LYS A 56 1.55 5.92 6.08
C LYS A 56 2.07 4.64 6.74
N PRO A 57 2.80 4.75 7.86
CA PRO A 57 3.40 3.60 8.51
C PRO A 57 2.35 2.60 9.03
N VAL A 58 2.70 1.32 8.93
CA VAL A 58 2.03 0.21 9.62
C VAL A 58 3.11 -0.60 10.31
N GLY A 59 2.88 -1.07 11.53
CA GLY A 59 3.90 -1.83 12.26
C GLY A 59 3.31 -2.79 13.28
N VAL A 60 4.17 -3.67 13.77
CA VAL A 60 3.92 -4.62 14.86
C VAL A 60 4.96 -4.40 15.94
N GLY A 61 4.56 -4.43 17.22
CA GLY A 61 5.46 -4.22 18.35
C GLY A 61 6.04 -2.80 18.44
N LEU A 62 5.64 -1.88 17.58
CA LEU A 62 6.03 -0.48 17.55
C LEU A 62 4.79 0.40 17.75
N THR A 63 4.93 1.46 18.53
CA THR A 63 3.87 2.43 18.73
C THR A 63 3.71 3.31 17.49
N ARG A 64 2.55 3.94 17.36
CA ARG A 64 2.31 4.88 16.27
C ARG A 64 3.28 6.07 16.31
N GLU A 65 3.62 6.56 17.50
CA GLU A 65 4.55 7.67 17.69
C GLU A 65 5.96 7.31 17.21
N GLU A 66 6.44 6.09 17.51
CA GLU A 66 7.74 5.59 17.03
C GLU A 66 7.78 5.47 15.51
N LEU A 67 6.72 4.93 14.91
CA LEU A 67 6.62 4.82 13.46
C LEU A 67 6.57 6.20 12.77
N GLU A 68 5.84 7.16 13.34
CA GLU A 68 5.77 8.53 12.81
C GLU A 68 7.06 9.32 13.10
N SER A 69 7.76 9.05 14.21
CA SER A 69 9.07 9.64 14.51
C SER A 69 10.09 9.23 13.44
N TYR A 70 10.13 7.96 13.06
CA TYR A 70 10.97 7.50 11.97
C TYR A 70 10.70 8.27 10.66
N CYS A 71 9.43 8.51 10.31
CA CYS A 71 9.11 9.28 9.10
C CYS A 71 9.65 10.72 9.12
N ARG A 72 9.75 11.34 10.31
CA ARG A 72 10.31 12.69 10.47
C ARG A 72 11.83 12.69 10.42
N GLU A 73 12.46 11.63 10.91
CA GLU A 73 13.90 11.52 11.14
C GLU A 73 14.61 10.57 10.16
N GLU A 74 13.92 10.14 9.12
CA GLU A 74 14.43 9.16 8.14
C GLU A 74 15.72 9.60 7.41
N ASP A 75 16.06 10.90 7.48
CA ASP A 75 17.32 11.40 6.92
C ASP A 75 18.55 10.91 7.70
N MET A 76 18.35 10.45 8.94
CA MET A 76 19.38 9.81 9.78
C MET A 76 19.56 8.32 9.45
N ASP A 77 18.65 7.71 8.68
CA ASP A 77 18.71 6.30 8.32
C ASP A 77 19.90 6.03 7.36
N PRO A 78 20.95 5.33 7.80
CA PRO A 78 22.11 5.05 6.97
C PRO A 78 21.79 4.20 5.73
N PHE A 79 20.64 3.51 5.72
CA PHE A 79 20.15 2.72 4.60
C PHE A 79 19.30 3.50 3.61
N LYS A 80 18.93 4.75 3.94
CA LYS A 80 18.14 5.59 3.03
C LYS A 80 18.71 5.71 1.61
N PRO A 81 20.04 5.86 1.40
CA PRO A 81 20.61 5.90 0.06
C PRO A 81 20.40 4.59 -0.74
N LEU A 82 20.28 3.45 -0.05
CA LEU A 82 20.11 2.13 -0.67
C LEU A 82 18.67 1.82 -1.05
N ARG A 83 17.70 2.66 -0.66
CA ARG A 83 16.26 2.42 -0.93
C ARG A 83 15.97 2.20 -2.41
N LYS A 84 16.60 2.99 -3.30
CA LYS A 84 16.43 2.86 -4.75
C LYS A 84 16.94 1.53 -5.26
N LEU A 85 18.10 1.10 -4.77
CA LEU A 85 18.69 -0.18 -5.14
C LEU A 85 17.80 -1.34 -4.68
N PHE A 86 17.43 -1.36 -3.40
CA PHE A 86 16.61 -2.43 -2.82
C PHE A 86 15.16 -2.43 -3.29
N SER A 87 14.69 -1.33 -3.90
CA SER A 87 13.34 -1.24 -4.47
C SER A 87 13.25 -1.79 -5.89
N ASP A 88 14.36 -2.18 -6.50
CA ASP A 88 14.35 -2.94 -7.75
C ASP A 88 13.68 -4.30 -7.50
N PRO A 89 12.71 -4.73 -8.34
CA PRO A 89 12.05 -6.03 -8.19
C PRO A 89 13.00 -7.23 -8.22
N THR A 90 14.13 -7.09 -8.89
CA THR A 90 15.15 -8.15 -9.03
C THR A 90 16.06 -8.27 -7.81
N HIS A 91 16.14 -7.23 -6.96
CA HIS A 91 16.91 -7.29 -5.73
C HIS A 91 16.24 -8.15 -4.67
N THR A 92 17.03 -8.94 -4.01
CA THR A 92 16.58 -9.84 -2.94
C THR A 92 16.27 -9.09 -1.65
N VAL A 93 15.51 -9.72 -0.79
CA VAL A 93 15.41 -9.37 0.61
C VAL A 93 16.75 -9.60 1.30
N VAL A 94 17.18 -8.71 2.18
CA VAL A 94 18.53 -8.75 2.76
C VAL A 94 18.49 -8.70 4.28
N ARG A 95 19.43 -9.42 4.92
CA ARG A 95 19.76 -9.17 6.31
C ARG A 95 20.62 -7.90 6.36
N VAL A 96 20.27 -6.99 7.24
CA VAL A 96 21.03 -5.73 7.35
C VAL A 96 22.50 -5.99 7.68
N ARG A 97 22.82 -6.99 8.52
CA ARG A 97 24.21 -7.36 8.85
C ARG A 97 25.06 -7.76 7.65
N ASP A 98 24.46 -8.24 6.56
CA ASP A 98 25.21 -8.67 5.36
C ASP A 98 25.72 -7.45 4.56
N TYR A 99 25.20 -6.25 4.86
CA TYR A 99 25.56 -4.99 4.23
C TYR A 99 26.30 -4.01 5.14
N THR A 100 26.45 -4.34 6.43
CA THR A 100 27.13 -3.50 7.40
C THR A 100 28.32 -4.24 7.99
N LEU A 101 29.45 -3.58 8.09
CA LEU A 101 30.56 -4.07 8.90
C LEU A 101 30.11 -4.01 10.37
N LYS A 102 30.39 -5.06 11.12
CA LYS A 102 29.90 -5.30 12.50
C LYS A 102 30.10 -4.12 13.47
N ASN A 103 31.08 -3.27 13.21
CA ASN A 103 31.43 -2.13 14.07
C ASN A 103 30.75 -0.81 13.67
N ASP A 104 30.27 -0.70 12.42
CA ASP A 104 29.74 0.57 11.91
C ASP A 104 28.34 0.88 12.42
N MET A 105 27.57 -0.17 12.81
CA MET A 105 26.19 0.03 13.31
C MET A 105 26.12 0.34 14.80
N GLU A 106 27.03 -0.23 15.60
CA GLU A 106 27.02 -0.01 17.06
C GLU A 106 27.52 1.40 17.44
N ASP A 107 28.19 2.10 16.52
CA ASP A 107 28.63 3.49 16.69
C ASP A 107 27.67 4.49 16.00
N ASP A 108 26.57 4.04 15.38
CA ASP A 108 25.65 4.88 14.65
C ASP A 108 24.56 5.46 15.56
N GLU A 109 24.33 6.77 15.48
CA GLU A 109 23.28 7.49 16.24
C GLU A 109 21.89 6.91 15.98
N TYR A 110 21.64 6.46 14.75
CA TYR A 110 20.37 5.81 14.37
C TYR A 110 20.14 4.51 15.16
N TYR A 111 21.20 3.68 15.31
CA TYR A 111 21.14 2.46 16.11
C TYR A 111 20.81 2.75 17.57
N HIS A 112 21.58 3.64 18.21
CA HIS A 112 21.38 4.01 19.63
C HIS A 112 20.02 4.61 19.92
N ARG A 113 19.46 5.33 18.97
CA ARG A 113 18.19 6.02 19.16
C ARG A 113 16.98 5.15 18.90
N LEU A 114 17.02 4.30 17.87
CA LEU A 114 15.85 3.56 17.40
C LEU A 114 15.89 2.05 17.70
N TRP A 115 17.06 1.44 17.66
CA TRP A 115 17.18 -0.02 17.77
C TRP A 115 17.58 -0.47 19.15
N GLU A 116 18.58 0.13 19.76
CA GLU A 116 19.08 -0.24 21.08
C GLU A 116 18.01 -0.19 22.17
N PRO A 117 17.15 0.86 22.29
CA PRO A 117 16.09 0.91 23.29
C PRO A 117 15.04 -0.21 23.17
N LYS A 118 14.94 -0.81 21.99
CA LYS A 118 14.06 -1.95 21.67
C LYS A 118 14.75 -3.30 21.80
N GLY A 119 16.05 -3.32 22.09
CA GLY A 119 16.85 -4.54 22.09
C GLY A 119 16.96 -5.19 20.71
N ILE A 120 16.73 -4.46 19.63
CA ILE A 120 16.80 -4.97 18.25
C ILE A 120 18.25 -5.34 17.94
N ARG A 121 18.45 -6.58 17.50
CA ARG A 121 19.77 -7.12 17.15
C ARG A 121 19.85 -7.54 15.70
N TYR A 122 18.76 -8.06 15.15
CA TYR A 122 18.69 -8.57 13.79
C TYR A 122 17.59 -7.88 13.01
N SER A 123 17.87 -7.56 11.77
CA SER A 123 16.90 -6.94 10.87
C SER A 123 16.94 -7.55 9.49
N LEU A 124 15.77 -7.84 8.97
CA LEU A 124 15.52 -8.25 7.60
C LEU A 124 14.84 -7.10 6.86
N PHE A 125 15.42 -6.65 5.76
CA PHE A 125 14.94 -5.52 4.98
C PHE A 125 14.47 -5.96 3.58
N ALA A 126 13.30 -5.49 3.18
CA ALA A 126 12.74 -5.66 1.85
C ALA A 126 12.34 -4.30 1.27
N GLY A 127 13.06 -3.83 0.27
CA GLY A 127 12.60 -2.70 -0.55
C GLY A 127 11.48 -3.14 -1.48
N ILE A 128 10.39 -2.38 -1.51
CA ILE A 128 9.24 -2.62 -2.36
C ILE A 128 9.30 -1.66 -3.53
N GLY A 129 9.37 -2.20 -4.75
CA GLY A 129 9.48 -1.38 -5.95
C GLY A 129 8.96 -2.08 -7.19
N TYR A 130 8.60 -1.31 -8.21
CA TYR A 130 8.13 -1.81 -9.50
C TYR A 130 8.41 -0.78 -10.58
N ASP A 131 8.81 -1.23 -11.77
CA ASP A 131 9.06 -0.38 -12.94
C ASP A 131 10.01 0.82 -12.63
N GLY A 132 11.11 0.54 -11.92
CA GLY A 132 12.11 1.54 -11.54
C GLY A 132 11.66 2.54 -10.47
N GLN A 133 10.45 2.39 -9.89
CA GLN A 133 9.95 3.24 -8.83
C GLN A 133 10.00 2.54 -7.48
N ALA A 134 10.56 3.21 -6.49
CA ALA A 134 10.43 2.83 -5.09
C ALA A 134 9.00 3.11 -4.60
N LEU A 135 8.35 2.10 -4.04
CA LEU A 135 6.96 2.18 -3.56
C LEU A 135 6.89 2.17 -2.03
N GLY A 136 7.87 1.58 -1.38
CA GLY A 136 7.90 1.46 0.07
C GLY A 136 9.04 0.58 0.57
N SER A 137 9.04 0.33 1.86
CA SER A 137 9.95 -0.62 2.51
C SER A 137 9.24 -1.38 3.62
N LEU A 138 9.70 -2.60 3.84
CA LEU A 138 9.28 -3.47 4.91
C LEU A 138 10.51 -3.94 5.67
N SER A 139 10.47 -3.86 6.99
CA SER A 139 11.51 -4.39 7.87
C SER A 139 10.90 -5.29 8.92
N LEU A 140 11.57 -6.41 9.20
CA LEU A 140 11.29 -7.30 10.31
C LEU A 140 12.48 -7.23 11.27
N TYR A 141 12.20 -7.22 12.57
CA TYR A 141 13.23 -7.08 13.59
C TYR A 141 13.12 -8.19 14.63
N ARG A 142 14.29 -8.68 15.09
CA ARG A 142 14.42 -9.60 16.22
C ARG A 142 15.32 -9.00 17.28
N THR A 143 14.98 -9.28 18.52
CA THR A 143 15.80 -8.93 19.68
C THR A 143 16.96 -9.91 19.85
N ALA A 144 17.88 -9.59 20.75
CA ALA A 144 19.07 -10.42 21.02
C ALA A 144 18.74 -11.82 21.59
N SER A 145 17.50 -12.05 22.05
CA SER A 145 17.05 -13.35 22.56
C SER A 145 16.81 -14.39 21.45
N GLY A 146 16.74 -13.97 20.18
CA GLY A 146 16.50 -14.82 19.01
C GLY A 146 17.75 -15.11 18.19
N GLU A 147 17.59 -15.94 17.17
CA GLU A 147 18.58 -16.14 16.11
C GLU A 147 18.28 -15.18 14.95
N ASP A 148 19.30 -14.93 14.12
CA ASP A 148 19.10 -14.14 12.91
C ASP A 148 18.19 -14.86 11.89
N PHE A 149 17.68 -14.10 10.94
CA PHE A 149 16.83 -14.62 9.87
C PHE A 149 17.60 -15.64 9.02
N SER A 150 16.96 -16.78 8.78
CA SER A 150 17.52 -17.87 7.97
C SER A 150 17.37 -17.58 6.47
N ASP A 151 18.16 -18.32 5.64
CA ASP A 151 18.04 -18.25 4.18
C ASP A 151 16.64 -18.67 3.69
N LYS A 152 16.00 -19.59 4.43
CA LYS A 152 14.63 -20.03 4.13
C LYS A 152 13.62 -18.90 4.33
N GLU A 153 13.77 -18.11 5.39
CA GLU A 153 12.91 -16.95 5.64
C GLU A 153 13.12 -15.85 4.61
N ILE A 154 14.35 -15.67 4.15
CA ILE A 154 14.67 -14.79 3.02
C ILE A 154 13.98 -15.27 1.74
N GLU A 155 14.00 -16.57 1.46
CA GLU A 155 13.33 -17.16 0.29
C GLU A 155 11.81 -16.92 0.36
N ILE A 156 11.17 -17.17 1.49
CA ILE A 156 9.75 -16.90 1.72
C ILE A 156 9.44 -15.41 1.47
N MET A 157 10.23 -14.52 2.05
CA MET A 157 10.04 -13.09 1.90
C MET A 157 10.25 -12.61 0.46
N ASN A 158 11.17 -13.21 -0.31
CA ASN A 158 11.36 -12.89 -1.72
C ASN A 158 10.13 -13.27 -2.56
N ILE A 159 9.50 -14.42 -2.28
CA ILE A 159 8.26 -14.83 -2.93
C ILE A 159 7.15 -13.81 -2.63
N LEU A 160 6.94 -13.49 -1.36
CA LEU A 160 5.89 -12.56 -0.94
C LEU A 160 6.14 -11.13 -1.42
N LYS A 161 7.40 -10.67 -1.44
CA LYS A 161 7.81 -9.36 -1.96
C LYS A 161 7.35 -9.16 -3.41
N ALA A 162 7.46 -10.18 -4.26
CA ALA A 162 7.02 -10.10 -5.65
C ALA A 162 5.53 -9.72 -5.76
N HIS A 163 4.69 -10.28 -4.89
CA HIS A 163 3.26 -9.98 -4.84
C HIS A 163 2.96 -8.62 -4.23
N LEU A 164 3.70 -8.21 -3.20
CA LEU A 164 3.61 -6.87 -2.61
C LEU A 164 3.98 -5.79 -3.63
N ASN A 165 5.04 -6.00 -4.42
CA ASN A 165 5.45 -5.09 -5.50
C ASN A 165 4.29 -4.84 -6.48
N ILE A 166 3.67 -5.92 -6.98
CA ILE A 166 2.57 -5.84 -7.95
C ILE A 166 1.33 -5.19 -7.33
N PHE A 167 0.97 -5.56 -6.11
CA PHE A 167 -0.19 -5.01 -5.43
C PHE A 167 -0.04 -3.50 -5.21
N LEU A 168 1.07 -3.06 -4.61
CA LEU A 168 1.29 -1.65 -4.31
C LEU A 168 1.48 -0.80 -5.57
N TRP A 169 2.06 -1.36 -6.64
CA TRP A 169 2.11 -0.70 -7.93
C TRP A 169 0.70 -0.45 -8.50
N LYS A 170 -0.16 -1.47 -8.51
CA LYS A 170 -1.55 -1.35 -8.97
C LYS A 170 -2.35 -0.36 -8.12
N ASP A 171 -2.18 -0.41 -6.80
CA ASP A 171 -2.81 0.53 -5.86
C ASP A 171 -2.37 1.97 -6.14
N LYS A 172 -1.06 2.20 -6.36
CA LYS A 172 -0.53 3.51 -6.73
C LYS A 172 -1.05 3.98 -8.11
N GLN A 173 -1.12 3.09 -9.10
CA GLN A 173 -1.65 3.43 -10.42
C GLN A 173 -3.14 3.77 -10.37
N SER A 174 -3.93 3.06 -9.57
CA SER A 174 -5.35 3.38 -9.37
C SER A 174 -5.53 4.75 -8.70
N ARG A 175 -4.65 5.11 -7.76
CA ARG A 175 -4.66 6.44 -7.14
C ARG A 175 -4.17 7.54 -8.08
N ASN A 176 -3.16 7.26 -8.90
CA ASN A 176 -2.64 8.24 -9.87
C ASN A 176 -3.58 8.46 -11.06
N ARG A 177 -4.40 7.45 -11.39
CA ARG A 177 -5.52 7.63 -12.34
C ARG A 177 -6.66 8.45 -11.73
N CYS A 178 -6.68 8.54 -10.38
CA CYS A 178 -7.49 9.48 -9.62
C CYS A 178 -6.52 10.29 -8.75
N PRO A 179 -5.97 11.44 -9.21
CA PRO A 179 -5.07 12.25 -8.40
C PRO A 179 -5.73 12.55 -7.06
N ASP A 180 -4.99 12.30 -5.99
CA ASP A 180 -5.36 12.60 -4.61
C ASP A 180 -5.40 14.13 -4.42
N THR A 181 -6.45 14.74 -4.90
CA THR A 181 -6.97 15.98 -4.32
C THR A 181 -7.97 15.54 -3.27
N GLY A 182 -7.55 15.04 -2.12
CA GLY A 182 -8.44 14.72 -0.98
C GLY A 182 -9.79 14.07 -1.32
N GLY A 183 -9.95 13.51 -2.52
CA GLY A 183 -11.16 13.08 -3.17
C GLY A 183 -11.18 11.56 -3.33
N ALA A 184 -12.17 10.99 -2.77
CA ALA A 184 -12.56 9.61 -2.87
C ALA A 184 -12.54 9.09 -4.32
N SER A 185 -11.94 7.91 -4.56
CA SER A 185 -12.16 7.11 -5.76
C SER A 185 -13.67 7.02 -6.04
N LEU A 186 -14.10 6.94 -7.31
CA LEU A 186 -15.53 6.77 -7.64
C LEU A 186 -16.14 5.58 -6.87
N TYR A 187 -15.35 4.56 -6.58
CA TYR A 187 -15.72 3.44 -5.71
C TYR A 187 -15.94 3.89 -4.25
N SER A 188 -15.11 4.77 -3.70
CA SER A 188 -15.32 5.28 -2.34
C SER A 188 -16.50 6.27 -2.27
N VAL A 189 -16.76 7.02 -3.34
CA VAL A 189 -18.00 7.82 -3.50
C VAL A 189 -19.19 6.88 -3.54
N LYS A 190 -19.14 5.81 -4.35
CA LYS A 190 -20.20 4.79 -4.42
C LYS A 190 -20.50 4.20 -3.04
N LYS A 191 -19.48 3.79 -2.29
CA LYS A 191 -19.64 3.19 -0.95
C LYS A 191 -20.12 4.21 0.08
N ARG A 192 -19.56 5.43 0.08
CA ARG A 192 -19.89 6.49 1.03
C ARG A 192 -21.34 6.97 0.89
N TYR A 193 -21.83 7.10 -0.34
CA TYR A 193 -23.16 7.62 -0.63
C TYR A 193 -24.15 6.54 -1.06
N SER A 194 -23.79 5.25 -0.89
CA SER A 194 -24.64 4.11 -1.25
C SER A 194 -25.21 4.19 -2.67
N LEU A 195 -24.34 4.56 -3.64
CA LEU A 195 -24.73 4.63 -5.03
C LEU A 195 -24.91 3.22 -5.60
N THR A 196 -25.92 3.04 -6.44
CA THR A 196 -26.12 1.80 -7.20
C THR A 196 -25.10 1.71 -8.36
N ASP A 197 -24.90 0.51 -8.93
CA ASP A 197 -24.06 0.34 -10.11
C ASP A 197 -24.49 1.28 -11.24
N ARG A 198 -25.80 1.39 -11.46
CA ARG A 198 -26.37 2.23 -12.52
C ARG A 198 -26.13 3.72 -12.30
N GLU A 199 -26.23 4.20 -11.08
CA GLU A 199 -25.91 5.59 -10.71
C GLU A 199 -24.42 5.87 -10.89
N THR A 200 -23.57 4.88 -10.59
CA THR A 200 -22.12 4.99 -10.80
C THR A 200 -21.76 5.06 -12.28
N GLU A 201 -22.38 4.23 -13.13
CA GLU A 201 -22.19 4.27 -14.59
C GLU A 201 -22.61 5.63 -15.19
N VAL A 202 -23.72 6.20 -14.72
CA VAL A 202 -24.16 7.55 -15.14
C VAL A 202 -23.11 8.60 -14.76
N ILE A 203 -22.58 8.55 -13.54
CA ILE A 203 -21.54 9.47 -13.07
C ILE A 203 -20.26 9.32 -13.90
N GLU A 204 -19.84 8.09 -14.22
CA GLU A 204 -18.67 7.83 -15.06
C GLU A 204 -18.80 8.43 -16.45
N LEU A 205 -19.91 8.20 -17.11
CA LEU A 205 -20.15 8.76 -18.45
C LEU A 205 -20.20 10.29 -18.43
N TRP A 206 -20.83 10.87 -17.41
CA TRP A 206 -20.84 12.32 -17.24
C TRP A 206 -19.43 12.89 -17.01
N SER A 207 -18.61 12.21 -16.21
CA SER A 207 -17.23 12.64 -15.95
C SER A 207 -16.34 12.61 -17.20
N ARG A 208 -16.67 11.73 -18.17
CA ARG A 208 -16.02 11.65 -19.48
C ARG A 208 -16.55 12.69 -20.48
N GLY A 209 -17.50 13.52 -20.08
CA GLY A 209 -18.06 14.57 -20.93
C GLY A 209 -19.26 14.14 -21.78
N SER A 210 -19.78 12.92 -21.59
CA SER A 210 -20.95 12.44 -22.36
C SER A 210 -22.18 13.31 -22.11
N THR A 211 -22.93 13.55 -23.17
CA THR A 211 -24.22 14.22 -23.13
C THR A 211 -25.31 13.26 -22.61
N ASP A 212 -26.43 13.81 -22.17
CA ASP A 212 -27.55 13.00 -21.68
C ASP A 212 -28.10 12.04 -22.74
N ASP A 213 -28.04 12.43 -24.04
CA ASP A 213 -28.46 11.59 -25.15
C ASP A 213 -27.51 10.42 -25.37
N GLU A 214 -26.20 10.67 -25.36
CA GLU A 214 -25.18 9.62 -25.46
C GLU A 214 -25.28 8.65 -24.30
N ILE A 215 -25.55 9.13 -23.08
CA ILE A 215 -25.74 8.27 -21.89
C ILE A 215 -26.98 7.39 -22.07
N CYS A 216 -28.08 7.95 -22.56
CA CYS A 216 -29.28 7.17 -22.86
C CYS A 216 -29.02 6.06 -23.86
N GLU A 217 -28.25 6.34 -24.92
CA GLU A 217 -27.89 5.39 -25.96
C GLU A 217 -26.95 4.30 -25.39
N ILE A 218 -25.85 4.69 -24.76
CA ILE A 218 -24.85 3.76 -24.20
C ILE A 218 -25.47 2.82 -23.16
N LEU A 219 -26.29 3.38 -22.28
CA LEU A 219 -26.92 2.63 -21.20
C LEU A 219 -28.24 1.95 -21.61
N SER A 220 -28.71 2.16 -22.83
CA SER A 220 -29.98 1.66 -23.36
C SER A 220 -31.17 2.00 -22.44
N ILE A 221 -31.25 3.26 -21.99
CA ILE A 221 -32.33 3.76 -21.10
C ILE A 221 -33.05 4.97 -21.70
N SER A 222 -34.28 5.19 -21.26
CA SER A 222 -35.05 6.38 -21.64
C SER A 222 -34.51 7.63 -20.94
N ARG A 223 -34.76 8.83 -21.55
CA ARG A 223 -34.48 10.13 -20.90
C ARG A 223 -35.16 10.27 -19.53
N ASN A 224 -36.36 9.72 -19.37
CA ASN A 224 -37.06 9.76 -18.09
C ASN A 224 -36.36 8.88 -17.03
N THR A 225 -35.85 7.73 -17.44
CA THR A 225 -35.06 6.85 -16.57
C THR A 225 -33.78 7.52 -16.14
N LEU A 226 -33.06 8.16 -17.09
CA LEU A 226 -31.86 8.94 -16.80
C LEU A 226 -32.12 10.05 -15.79
N LYS A 227 -33.18 10.85 -16.00
CA LYS A 227 -33.59 11.91 -15.04
C LYS A 227 -33.85 11.37 -13.63
N LYS A 228 -34.43 10.17 -13.50
CA LYS A 228 -34.62 9.53 -12.21
C LYS A 228 -33.29 9.15 -11.55
N HIS A 229 -32.33 8.59 -12.31
CA HIS A 229 -31.00 8.32 -11.79
C HIS A 229 -30.29 9.59 -11.36
N ILE A 230 -30.36 10.66 -12.15
CA ILE A 230 -29.80 11.98 -11.80
C ILE A 230 -30.39 12.53 -10.51
N SER A 231 -31.72 12.48 -10.37
CA SER A 231 -32.40 12.94 -9.16
C SER A 231 -31.96 12.13 -7.92
N ASN A 232 -31.81 10.82 -8.06
CA ASN A 232 -31.31 9.95 -6.99
C ASN A 232 -29.86 10.25 -6.62
N ILE A 233 -29.00 10.46 -7.63
CA ILE A 233 -27.59 10.83 -7.44
C ILE A 233 -27.51 12.15 -6.66
N PHE A 234 -28.25 13.18 -7.09
CA PHE A 234 -28.25 14.48 -6.43
C PHE A 234 -28.76 14.39 -5.00
N GLY A 235 -29.82 13.63 -4.76
CA GLY A 235 -30.33 13.40 -3.40
C GLY A 235 -29.34 12.67 -2.49
N LYS A 236 -28.66 11.64 -3.01
CA LYS A 236 -27.68 10.87 -2.23
C LYS A 236 -26.38 11.65 -1.94
N LEU A 237 -25.95 12.50 -2.86
CA LEU A 237 -24.77 13.33 -2.72
C LEU A 237 -25.03 14.69 -2.06
N GLU A 238 -26.31 15.01 -1.77
CA GLU A 238 -26.74 16.30 -1.23
C GLU A 238 -26.27 17.51 -2.07
N ILE A 239 -26.34 17.37 -3.40
CA ILE A 239 -25.95 18.38 -4.38
C ILE A 239 -27.13 18.81 -5.25
N ASN A 240 -27.04 20.01 -5.85
CA ASN A 240 -28.12 20.57 -6.64
C ASN A 240 -27.76 20.81 -8.12
N SER A 241 -26.52 20.53 -8.50
CA SER A 241 -26.06 20.77 -9.86
C SER A 241 -24.94 19.81 -10.30
N ARG A 242 -24.81 19.64 -11.64
CA ARG A 242 -23.70 18.92 -12.26
C ARG A 242 -22.34 19.55 -11.91
N VAL A 243 -22.29 20.86 -11.72
CA VAL A 243 -21.04 21.58 -11.36
C VAL A 243 -20.63 21.22 -9.93
N GLU A 244 -21.59 21.06 -9.02
CA GLU A 244 -21.31 20.58 -7.66
C GLU A 244 -20.85 19.12 -7.64
N LEU A 245 -21.46 18.28 -8.50
CA LEU A 245 -20.99 16.90 -8.69
C LEU A 245 -19.51 16.86 -9.05
N LEU A 246 -19.06 17.73 -9.96
CA LEU A 246 -17.65 17.80 -10.38
C LEU A 246 -16.68 18.18 -9.24
N LYS A 247 -17.16 18.87 -8.21
CA LYS A 247 -16.35 19.19 -7.00
C LYS A 247 -16.27 18.01 -6.02
N VAL A 248 -17.26 17.12 -6.05
CA VAL A 248 -17.30 15.92 -5.20
C VAL A 248 -16.56 14.75 -5.83
N LEU A 249 -16.50 14.73 -7.17
CA LEU A 249 -15.77 13.71 -7.92
C LEU A 249 -14.27 13.97 -7.94
N PRO A 250 -13.44 12.90 -7.95
CA PRO A 250 -11.99 13.02 -8.09
C PRO A 250 -11.62 13.80 -9.35
N GLN A 251 -10.79 14.84 -9.21
CA GLN A 251 -10.27 15.56 -10.35
C GLN A 251 -9.31 14.65 -11.13
N GLY A 252 -9.61 14.31 -12.37
CA GLY A 252 -8.83 13.40 -13.21
C GLY A 252 -9.68 12.47 -14.07
N THR A 253 -10.98 12.47 -13.87
CA THR A 253 -11.93 11.71 -14.70
C THR A 253 -12.25 12.43 -16.02
N TYR A 254 -11.64 13.60 -16.27
CA TYR A 254 -11.86 14.36 -17.50
C TYR A 254 -10.82 13.92 -18.54
N GLY A 255 -11.21 13.00 -19.42
CA GLY A 255 -10.47 12.68 -20.62
C GLY A 255 -10.38 13.90 -21.56
N LYS A 256 -9.20 14.04 -22.15
CA LYS A 256 -9.04 14.82 -23.38
C LYS A 256 -9.80 14.14 -24.50
#